data_0c46abe10b1361a84bd30e8d4186742e
#
_entry.id   0c46abe10b1361a84bd30e8d4186742e
#
_cell.length_a   1.000
_cell.length_b   1.000
_cell.length_c   1.000
_cell.angle_alpha   90.00
_cell.angle_beta   90.00
_cell.angle_gamma   90.00
#
_symmetry.space_group_name_H-M   'P 1'
#
loop_
_entity.id
_entity.type
_entity.pdbx_description
1 polymer ?
#
loop_
_entity_poly.entity_id
_entity_poly.type
_entity_poly.pdbx_seq_one_letter_code
_entity_poly.pdbx_strand_id
1 'polypeptide(L)'
;MAEIEGQVKDEELDAEQQARRRMALAQIRQYPDAALKMTARPVEDFDDDLRRLVDRMKQLMVDANGIGLAATQVGVLQRLFVFQVSEDETVALANPEIVDRGEVTTVEDEGCLSIQGVLLPVERPAKVVIQGRDEHGAEVRYELEEPYSRVAQHESDHLDGVLILDRTTPEARREALASLRPRIVIG
;
A
#
# COMPACT_ATOMS: atom_id res chain seq x y z
N MET A 1 20.67 -6.85 0.15
CA MET A 1 19.35 -7.42 0.50
C MET A 1 18.38 -6.26 0.55
N ALA A 2 17.47 -6.20 -0.40
CA ALA A 2 16.46 -5.16 -0.41
C ALA A 2 15.51 -5.44 0.77
N GLU A 3 15.49 -4.57 1.77
CA GLU A 3 14.43 -4.54 2.76
C GLU A 3 13.16 -4.11 2.03
N ILE A 4 12.33 -5.09 1.72
CA ILE A 4 11.05 -4.86 1.06
C ILE A 4 10.10 -4.33 2.11
N GLU A 5 9.81 -3.05 1.95
CA GLU A 5 8.58 -2.36 2.26
C GLU A 5 8.27 -1.87 3.66
N GLY A 6 8.19 -0.56 3.71
CA GLY A 6 7.26 0.18 4.59
C GLY A 6 7.51 0.12 6.09
N GLN A 7 8.52 -0.62 6.51
CA GLN A 7 8.91 -0.71 7.90
C GLN A 7 10.42 -0.55 8.07
N VAL A 8 10.95 0.58 7.63
CA VAL A 8 12.26 1.04 8.12
C VAL A 8 12.14 1.08 9.64
N LYS A 9 13.03 0.39 10.35
CA LYS A 9 13.05 0.44 11.81
C LYS A 9 13.28 1.90 12.20
N ASP A 10 12.45 2.44 13.08
CA ASP A 10 12.58 3.84 13.53
C ASP A 10 13.99 4.16 14.06
N GLU A 11 14.74 3.14 14.49
CA GLU A 11 16.13 3.26 14.98
C GLU A 11 17.15 3.62 13.89
N GLU A 12 16.82 3.44 12.60
CA GLU A 12 17.69 3.76 11.46
C GLU A 12 17.46 5.17 10.91
N LEU A 13 16.39 5.84 11.36
CA LEU A 13 16.01 7.17 10.94
C LEU A 13 16.55 8.22 11.90
N ASP A 14 16.96 9.37 11.37
CA ASP A 14 17.24 10.53 12.21
C ASP A 14 15.96 11.11 12.87
N ALA A 15 16.11 11.98 13.85
CA ALA A 15 14.98 12.51 14.63
C ALA A 15 13.98 13.30 13.77
N GLU A 16 14.43 13.94 12.70
CA GLU A 16 13.55 14.69 11.77
C GLU A 16 12.76 13.74 10.89
N GLN A 17 13.41 12.71 10.34
CA GLN A 17 12.76 11.66 9.56
C GLN A 17 11.72 10.90 10.39
N GLN A 18 12.05 10.54 11.63
CA GLN A 18 11.10 9.91 12.57
C GLN A 18 9.89 10.80 12.85
N ALA A 19 10.10 12.12 13.00
CA ALA A 19 9.01 13.06 13.23
C ALA A 19 8.10 13.15 11.99
N ARG A 20 8.66 13.27 10.78
CA ARG A 20 7.91 13.29 9.51
C ARG A 20 7.10 12.00 9.34
N ARG A 21 7.74 10.85 9.55
CA ARG A 21 7.08 9.55 9.46
C ARG A 21 5.90 9.43 10.43
N ARG A 22 6.07 9.84 11.68
CA ARG A 22 4.95 9.84 12.65
C ARG A 22 3.79 10.73 12.21
N MET A 23 4.08 11.91 11.67
CA MET A 23 3.06 12.85 11.18
C MET A 23 2.33 12.28 9.94
N ALA A 24 3.04 11.62 9.05
CA ALA A 24 2.46 10.96 7.88
C ALA A 24 1.57 9.78 8.31
N LEU A 25 2.07 8.90 9.18
CA LEU A 25 1.30 7.75 9.69
C LEU A 25 0.05 8.16 10.44
N ALA A 26 0.04 9.31 11.12
CA ALA A 26 -1.16 9.85 11.78
C ALA A 26 -2.28 10.23 10.80
N GLN A 27 -1.97 10.42 9.52
CA GLN A 27 -2.93 10.71 8.45
C GLN A 27 -3.37 9.46 7.68
N ILE A 28 -2.74 8.31 7.95
CA ILE A 28 -3.03 7.02 7.33
C ILE A 28 -3.93 6.22 8.29
N ARG A 29 -5.04 5.68 7.75
CA ARG A 29 -5.95 4.83 8.51
C ARG A 29 -5.23 3.59 9.00
N GLN A 30 -5.39 3.28 10.27
CA GLN A 30 -4.76 2.12 10.90
C GLN A 30 -5.79 1.03 11.17
N TYR A 31 -5.38 -0.23 10.99
CA TYR A 31 -6.21 -1.38 11.36
C TYR A 31 -6.63 -1.28 12.85
N PRO A 32 -7.89 -1.49 13.21
CA PRO A 32 -8.98 -2.07 12.41
C PRO A 32 -10.00 -1.04 11.84
N ASP A 33 -9.56 0.13 11.35
CA ASP A 33 -10.48 1.12 10.76
C ASP A 33 -11.33 0.49 9.65
N ALA A 34 -12.63 0.70 9.70
CA ALA A 34 -13.59 0.11 8.77
C ALA A 34 -13.35 0.54 7.31
N ALA A 35 -12.80 1.73 7.06
CA ALA A 35 -12.50 2.22 5.71
C ALA A 35 -11.54 1.28 4.96
N LEU A 36 -10.62 0.60 5.67
CA LEU A 36 -9.67 -0.36 5.08
C LEU A 36 -10.33 -1.63 4.52
N LYS A 37 -11.57 -1.92 4.91
CA LYS A 37 -12.33 -3.09 4.47
C LYS A 37 -13.44 -2.73 3.47
N MET A 38 -13.51 -1.47 3.05
CA MET A 38 -14.50 -1.01 2.08
C MET A 38 -13.95 -1.10 0.66
N THR A 39 -14.81 -1.46 -0.29
CA THR A 39 -14.49 -1.44 -1.71
C THR A 39 -14.53 -0.02 -2.24
N ALA A 40 -13.48 0.38 -2.94
CA ALA A 40 -13.36 1.68 -3.58
C ALA A 40 -14.21 1.76 -4.86
N ARG A 41 -14.72 2.96 -5.16
CA ARG A 41 -15.49 3.27 -6.36
C ARG A 41 -14.57 3.76 -7.49
N PRO A 42 -14.94 3.55 -8.75
CA PRO A 42 -14.18 4.10 -9.88
C PRO A 42 -13.97 5.62 -9.76
N VAL A 43 -12.82 6.09 -10.23
CA VAL A 43 -12.57 7.50 -10.47
C VAL A 43 -13.26 7.87 -11.78
N GLU A 44 -14.15 8.86 -11.75
CA GLU A 44 -14.90 9.35 -12.92
C GLU A 44 -14.32 10.67 -13.43
N ASP A 45 -13.94 11.57 -12.51
CA ASP A 45 -13.46 12.91 -12.82
C ASP A 45 -11.93 13.02 -12.62
N PHE A 46 -11.23 13.44 -13.66
CA PHE A 46 -9.78 13.65 -13.69
C PHE A 46 -9.45 15.16 -13.62
N ASP A 47 -9.86 15.77 -12.53
CA ASP A 47 -9.82 17.20 -12.28
C ASP A 47 -8.65 17.63 -11.38
N ASP A 48 -8.63 18.91 -10.99
CA ASP A 48 -7.60 19.44 -10.09
C ASP A 48 -7.70 18.88 -8.68
N ASP A 49 -8.87 18.45 -8.22
CA ASP A 49 -9.04 17.84 -6.90
C ASP A 49 -8.37 16.46 -6.84
N LEU A 50 -8.52 15.67 -7.91
CA LEU A 50 -7.82 14.40 -8.05
C LEU A 50 -6.29 14.60 -8.07
N ARG A 51 -5.79 15.57 -8.83
CA ARG A 51 -4.35 15.86 -8.88
C ARG A 51 -3.80 16.28 -7.52
N ARG A 52 -4.51 17.14 -6.78
CA ARG A 52 -4.13 17.52 -5.41
C ARG A 52 -4.13 16.32 -4.44
N LEU A 53 -5.08 15.40 -4.60
CA LEU A 53 -5.11 14.15 -3.83
C LEU A 53 -3.89 13.29 -4.14
N VAL A 54 -3.55 13.11 -5.42
CA VAL A 54 -2.37 12.36 -5.88
C VAL A 54 -1.10 12.95 -5.29
N ASP A 55 -0.89 14.26 -5.40
CA ASP A 55 0.29 14.94 -4.86
C ASP A 55 0.42 14.75 -3.35
N ARG A 56 -0.70 14.88 -2.62
CA ARG A 56 -0.74 14.61 -1.18
C ARG A 56 -0.40 13.15 -0.86
N MET A 57 -0.95 12.20 -1.61
CA MET A 57 -0.69 10.78 -1.39
C MET A 57 0.77 10.43 -1.68
N LYS A 58 1.37 10.95 -2.76
CA LYS A 58 2.80 10.79 -3.07
C LYS A 58 3.67 11.32 -1.91
N GLN A 59 3.36 12.50 -1.39
CA GLN A 59 4.09 13.07 -0.26
C GLN A 59 3.94 12.23 1.02
N LEU A 60 2.73 11.81 1.37
CA LEU A 60 2.48 10.95 2.55
C LEU A 60 3.20 9.62 2.44
N MET A 61 3.20 9.00 1.25
CA MET A 61 3.90 7.75 0.99
C MET A 61 5.39 7.89 1.27
N VAL A 62 6.04 8.92 0.73
CA VAL A 62 7.47 9.20 0.93
C VAL A 62 7.77 9.51 2.40
N ASP A 63 6.99 10.38 3.04
CA ASP A 63 7.19 10.75 4.44
C ASP A 63 6.98 9.56 5.41
N ALA A 64 6.12 8.60 5.02
CA ALA A 64 5.89 7.37 5.77
C ALA A 64 6.96 6.28 5.47
N ASN A 65 7.93 6.53 4.59
CA ASN A 65 8.90 5.56 4.06
C ASN A 65 8.21 4.35 3.40
N GLY A 66 7.13 4.60 2.67
CA GLY A 66 6.42 3.59 1.89
C GLY A 66 6.80 3.64 0.42
N ILE A 67 6.49 2.58 -0.30
CA ILE A 67 6.65 2.46 -1.75
C ILE A 67 5.32 2.29 -2.50
N GLY A 68 4.22 2.25 -1.75
CA GLY A 68 2.85 2.25 -2.23
C GLY A 68 1.90 2.87 -1.19
N LEU A 69 0.78 3.45 -1.65
CA LEU A 69 -0.28 3.98 -0.81
C LEU A 69 -1.59 4.09 -1.60
N ALA A 70 -2.62 3.39 -1.13
CA ALA A 70 -3.95 3.43 -1.71
C ALA A 70 -4.81 4.56 -1.11
N ALA A 71 -5.73 5.10 -1.89
CA ALA A 71 -6.63 6.16 -1.46
C ALA A 71 -7.52 5.75 -0.27
N THR A 72 -7.90 4.49 -0.17
CA THR A 72 -8.65 3.94 0.97
C THR A 72 -7.91 4.08 2.29
N GLN A 73 -6.58 4.02 2.27
CA GLN A 73 -5.73 4.21 3.45
C GLN A 73 -5.71 5.67 3.94
N VAL A 74 -6.03 6.63 3.11
CA VAL A 74 -6.22 8.04 3.50
C VAL A 74 -7.70 8.41 3.66
N GLY A 75 -8.60 7.42 3.66
CA GLY A 75 -10.04 7.60 3.88
C GLY A 75 -10.81 8.03 2.64
N VAL A 76 -10.22 7.97 1.45
CA VAL A 76 -10.86 8.30 0.18
C VAL A 76 -11.22 6.99 -0.54
N LEU A 77 -12.52 6.73 -0.73
CA LEU A 77 -13.00 5.49 -1.32
C LEU A 77 -13.08 5.55 -2.85
N GLN A 78 -11.95 5.91 -3.48
CA GLN A 78 -11.77 5.93 -4.93
C GLN A 78 -10.73 4.88 -5.35
N ARG A 79 -10.91 4.28 -6.53
CA ARG A 79 -9.97 3.32 -7.12
C ARG A 79 -8.73 4.05 -7.64
N LEU A 80 -7.88 4.42 -6.71
CA LEU A 80 -6.65 5.18 -6.94
C LEU A 80 -5.59 4.72 -5.95
N PHE A 81 -4.36 4.54 -6.44
CA PHE A 81 -3.19 4.44 -5.58
C PHE A 81 -1.98 5.12 -6.21
N VAL A 82 -0.99 5.41 -5.40
CA VAL A 82 0.34 5.86 -5.83
C VAL A 82 1.33 4.77 -5.47
N PHE A 83 2.34 4.53 -6.33
CA PHE A 83 3.33 3.51 -6.08
C PHE A 83 4.61 3.74 -6.89
N GLN A 84 5.71 3.14 -6.45
CA GLN A 84 6.93 3.11 -7.22
C GLN A 84 6.84 2.05 -8.33
N VAL A 85 7.26 2.43 -9.52
CA VAL A 85 7.42 1.51 -10.67
C VAL A 85 8.89 1.23 -10.94
N SER A 86 9.79 1.99 -10.34
CA SER A 86 11.23 1.83 -10.29
C SER A 86 11.79 2.56 -9.04
N GLU A 87 13.11 2.45 -8.80
CA GLU A 87 13.76 3.13 -7.67
C GLU A 87 13.56 4.65 -7.69
N ASP A 88 13.48 5.25 -8.88
CA ASP A 88 13.44 6.69 -9.09
C ASP A 88 12.07 7.21 -9.54
N GLU A 89 11.09 6.33 -9.78
CA GLU A 89 9.82 6.74 -10.38
C GLU A 89 8.62 6.32 -9.54
N THR A 90 7.84 7.32 -9.12
CA THR A 90 6.54 7.15 -8.45
C THR A 90 5.43 7.66 -9.33
N VAL A 91 4.44 6.83 -9.59
CA VAL A 91 3.29 7.13 -10.44
C VAL A 91 1.98 7.04 -9.66
N ALA A 92 0.92 7.62 -10.22
CA ALA A 92 -0.45 7.39 -9.78
C ALA A 92 -1.16 6.48 -10.79
N LEU A 93 -2.03 5.61 -10.30
CA LEU A 93 -2.83 4.74 -11.13
C LEU A 93 -4.28 4.76 -10.66
N ALA A 94 -5.15 5.34 -11.47
CA ALA A 94 -6.60 5.35 -11.28
C ALA A 94 -7.26 4.21 -12.05
N ASN A 95 -8.29 3.62 -11.46
CA ASN A 95 -9.05 2.49 -12.01
C ASN A 95 -8.12 1.34 -12.46
N PRO A 96 -7.21 0.87 -11.60
CA PRO A 96 -6.26 -0.16 -11.95
C PRO A 96 -6.95 -1.49 -12.25
N GLU A 97 -6.38 -2.19 -13.25
CA GLU A 97 -6.76 -3.55 -13.61
C GLU A 97 -5.49 -4.37 -13.86
N ILE A 98 -5.32 -5.48 -13.16
CA ILE A 98 -4.25 -6.44 -13.45
C ILE A 98 -4.74 -7.34 -14.58
N VAL A 99 -4.19 -7.14 -15.77
CA VAL A 99 -4.62 -7.81 -17.01
C VAL A 99 -3.82 -9.07 -17.32
N ASP A 100 -2.66 -9.24 -16.70
CA ASP A 100 -1.86 -10.46 -16.81
C ASP A 100 -1.11 -10.74 -15.51
N ARG A 101 -0.94 -12.03 -15.20
CA ARG A 101 -0.17 -12.52 -14.06
C ARG A 101 0.76 -13.62 -14.55
N GLY A 102 2.06 -13.47 -14.25
CA GLY A 102 3.04 -14.50 -14.51
C GLY A 102 2.73 -15.81 -13.77
N GLU A 103 3.17 -16.91 -14.31
CA GLU A 103 2.95 -18.26 -13.75
C GLU A 103 3.79 -18.52 -12.48
N VAL A 104 4.94 -17.83 -12.37
CA VAL A 104 5.85 -17.98 -11.22
C VAL A 104 5.34 -17.14 -10.06
N THR A 105 5.16 -17.77 -8.91
CA THR A 105 4.84 -17.09 -7.64
C THR A 105 6.03 -17.11 -6.69
N THR A 106 6.10 -16.12 -5.83
CA THR A 106 7.07 -15.99 -4.73
C THR A 106 6.34 -15.74 -3.43
N VAL A 107 6.93 -16.18 -2.34
CA VAL A 107 6.45 -15.89 -0.98
C VAL A 107 7.48 -14.99 -0.31
N GLU A 108 7.07 -13.76 -0.02
CA GLU A 108 7.92 -12.78 0.65
C GLU A 108 7.14 -12.11 1.79
N ASP A 109 7.85 -11.56 2.76
CA ASP A 109 7.25 -10.82 3.86
C ASP A 109 6.78 -9.44 3.38
N GLU A 110 5.49 -9.15 3.56
CA GLU A 110 4.89 -7.84 3.29
C GLU A 110 4.58 -7.10 4.58
N GLY A 111 4.95 -5.82 4.61
CA GLY A 111 4.45 -4.84 5.56
C GLY A 111 3.25 -4.07 4.99
N CYS A 112 2.64 -3.22 5.80
CA CYS A 112 1.59 -2.31 5.36
C CYS A 112 1.60 -1.04 6.22
N LEU A 113 1.53 0.13 5.60
CA LEU A 113 1.46 1.41 6.32
C LEU A 113 0.23 1.52 7.23
N SER A 114 -0.81 0.73 6.98
CA SER A 114 -2.03 0.63 7.79
C SER A 114 -1.99 -0.46 8.86
N ILE A 115 -0.91 -1.27 8.93
CA ILE A 115 -0.77 -2.38 9.90
C ILE A 115 0.65 -2.35 10.45
N GLN A 116 0.89 -1.41 11.37
CA GLN A 116 2.23 -1.15 11.90
C GLN A 116 2.77 -2.31 12.73
N GLY A 117 4.08 -2.59 12.60
CA GLY A 117 4.79 -3.57 13.42
C GLY A 117 4.54 -5.04 13.05
N VAL A 118 3.94 -5.30 11.88
CA VAL A 118 3.62 -6.65 11.40
C VAL A 118 4.20 -6.87 10.01
N LEU A 119 4.94 -7.96 9.85
CA LEU A 119 5.37 -8.50 8.55
C LEU A 119 4.72 -9.87 8.37
N LEU A 120 4.18 -10.14 7.21
CA LEU A 120 3.43 -11.36 6.92
C LEU A 120 3.87 -11.99 5.61
N PRO A 121 4.13 -13.32 5.58
CA PRO A 121 4.42 -14.01 4.34
C PRO A 121 3.18 -14.01 3.44
N VAL A 122 3.35 -13.47 2.23
CA VAL A 122 2.29 -13.40 1.22
C VAL A 122 2.80 -13.98 -0.10
N GLU A 123 2.04 -14.91 -0.66
CA GLU A 123 2.32 -15.46 -1.98
C GLU A 123 1.73 -14.55 -3.07
N ARG A 124 2.57 -14.17 -4.05
CA ARG A 124 2.14 -13.37 -5.19
C ARG A 124 2.83 -13.79 -6.48
N PRO A 125 2.19 -13.62 -7.65
CA PRO A 125 2.87 -13.64 -8.94
C PRO A 125 4.05 -12.68 -8.97
N ALA A 126 5.24 -13.17 -9.35
CA ALA A 126 6.47 -12.40 -9.42
C ALA A 126 6.43 -11.31 -10.52
N LYS A 127 5.57 -11.51 -11.53
CA LYS A 127 5.36 -10.56 -12.62
C LYS A 127 3.88 -10.29 -12.80
N VAL A 128 3.53 -9.03 -13.06
CA VAL A 128 2.17 -8.64 -13.46
C VAL A 128 2.21 -7.58 -14.56
N VAL A 129 1.14 -7.55 -15.34
CA VAL A 129 0.85 -6.42 -16.22
C VAL A 129 -0.37 -5.72 -15.65
N ILE A 130 -0.23 -4.44 -15.33
CA ILE A 130 -1.30 -3.62 -14.79
C ILE A 130 -1.55 -2.43 -15.71
N GLN A 131 -2.80 -2.09 -15.92
CA GLN A 131 -3.23 -0.94 -16.70
C GLN A 131 -4.23 -0.10 -15.91
N GLY A 132 -4.44 1.14 -16.33
CA GLY A 132 -5.37 2.07 -15.74
C GLY A 132 -5.24 3.44 -16.38
N ARG A 133 -5.47 4.49 -15.60
CA ARG A 133 -5.30 5.88 -16.05
C ARG A 133 -4.38 6.63 -15.07
N ASP A 134 -3.59 7.53 -15.62
CA ASP A 134 -2.82 8.47 -14.80
C ASP A 134 -3.72 9.56 -14.17
N GLU A 135 -3.15 10.50 -13.43
CA GLU A 135 -3.85 11.62 -12.79
C GLU A 135 -4.45 12.63 -13.77
N HIS A 136 -4.14 12.51 -15.06
CA HIS A 136 -4.69 13.33 -16.16
C HIS A 136 -5.76 12.59 -16.97
N GLY A 137 -6.02 11.32 -16.67
CA GLY A 137 -6.99 10.48 -17.36
C GLY A 137 -6.43 9.78 -18.60
N ALA A 138 -5.12 9.90 -18.89
CA ALA A 138 -4.49 9.18 -19.98
C ALA A 138 -4.34 7.70 -19.64
N GLU A 139 -4.57 6.82 -20.62
CA GLU A 139 -4.37 5.39 -20.45
C GLU A 139 -2.88 5.06 -20.30
N VAL A 140 -2.57 4.25 -19.28
CA VAL A 140 -1.21 3.82 -18.97
C VAL A 140 -1.19 2.31 -18.72
N ARG A 141 -0.03 1.69 -18.99
CA ARG A 141 0.20 0.25 -18.82
C ARG A 141 1.63 0.02 -18.35
N TYR A 142 1.77 -0.79 -17.32
CA TYR A 142 3.07 -1.15 -16.74
C TYR A 142 3.25 -2.66 -16.74
N GLU A 143 4.40 -3.11 -17.19
CA GLU A 143 4.88 -4.49 -17.05
C GLU A 143 5.86 -4.50 -15.89
N LEU A 144 5.49 -5.14 -14.80
CA LEU A 144 6.19 -5.04 -13.51
C LEU A 144 6.73 -6.41 -13.12
N GLU A 145 7.96 -6.38 -12.59
CA GLU A 145 8.61 -7.49 -11.89
C GLU A 145 8.80 -7.13 -10.42
N GLU A 146 9.14 -8.09 -9.57
CA GLU A 146 9.44 -7.80 -8.16
C GLU A 146 10.60 -6.79 -8.01
N PRO A 147 10.50 -5.91 -7.00
CA PRO A 147 9.46 -5.82 -5.96
C PRO A 147 8.19 -5.07 -6.41
N TYR A 148 8.20 -4.34 -7.51
CA TYR A 148 7.13 -3.42 -7.93
C TYR A 148 5.84 -4.14 -8.33
N SER A 149 5.93 -5.37 -8.87
CA SER A 149 4.77 -6.21 -9.14
C SER A 149 3.99 -6.53 -7.86
N ARG A 150 4.70 -6.78 -6.75
CA ARG A 150 4.14 -7.04 -5.43
C ARG A 150 3.42 -5.82 -4.89
N VAL A 151 4.06 -4.65 -4.98
CA VAL A 151 3.45 -3.37 -4.58
C VAL A 151 2.15 -3.11 -5.31
N ALA A 152 2.15 -3.22 -6.64
CA ALA A 152 0.94 -3.00 -7.45
C ALA A 152 -0.21 -3.94 -7.06
N GLN A 153 0.09 -5.19 -6.70
CA GLN A 153 -0.91 -6.17 -6.23
C GLN A 153 -1.40 -5.84 -4.81
N HIS A 154 -0.50 -5.41 -3.92
CA HIS A 154 -0.83 -4.97 -2.57
C HIS A 154 -1.79 -3.76 -2.59
N GLU A 155 -1.46 -2.72 -3.39
CA GLU A 155 -2.30 -1.53 -3.50
C GLU A 155 -3.65 -1.83 -4.19
N SER A 156 -3.66 -2.75 -5.16
CA SER A 156 -4.91 -3.21 -5.77
C SER A 156 -5.82 -3.92 -4.76
N ASP A 157 -5.26 -4.73 -3.86
CA ASP A 157 -5.99 -5.39 -2.78
C ASP A 157 -6.68 -4.36 -1.87
N HIS A 158 -5.98 -3.27 -1.50
CA HIS A 158 -6.57 -2.20 -0.69
C HIS A 158 -7.83 -1.60 -1.31
N LEU A 159 -7.88 -1.47 -2.64
CA LEU A 159 -9.05 -0.94 -3.35
C LEU A 159 -10.26 -1.87 -3.29
N ASP A 160 -10.03 -3.16 -3.04
CA ASP A 160 -11.06 -4.19 -2.89
C ASP A 160 -11.35 -4.53 -1.41
N GLY A 161 -10.78 -3.76 -0.47
CA GLY A 161 -10.93 -3.96 0.97
C GLY A 161 -10.20 -5.19 1.49
N VAL A 162 -9.21 -5.68 0.76
CA VAL A 162 -8.36 -6.82 1.12
C VAL A 162 -7.06 -6.33 1.75
N LEU A 163 -6.64 -6.97 2.82
CA LEU A 163 -5.41 -6.66 3.55
C LEU A 163 -4.44 -7.84 3.51
N ILE A 164 -3.17 -7.62 3.83
CA ILE A 164 -2.17 -8.70 3.96
C ILE A 164 -2.61 -9.77 4.97
N LEU A 165 -3.40 -9.38 5.99
CA LEU A 165 -4.04 -10.31 6.93
C LEU A 165 -5.00 -11.32 6.25
N ASP A 166 -5.52 -10.99 5.08
CA ASP A 166 -6.44 -11.84 4.31
C ASP A 166 -5.68 -12.70 3.27
N ARG A 167 -4.40 -12.41 3.04
CA ARG A 167 -3.55 -13.08 2.04
C ARG A 167 -2.53 -14.05 2.65
N THR A 168 -2.26 -13.93 3.93
CA THR A 168 -1.29 -14.76 4.64
C THR A 168 -1.87 -16.09 5.11
N THR A 169 -1.02 -16.94 5.70
CA THR A 169 -1.45 -18.22 6.28
C THR A 169 -2.33 -18.01 7.52
N PRO A 170 -3.21 -18.97 7.87
CA PRO A 170 -4.04 -18.89 9.08
C PRO A 170 -3.20 -18.76 10.37
N GLU A 171 -2.02 -19.36 10.42
CA GLU A 171 -1.10 -19.33 11.54
C GLU A 171 -0.51 -17.93 11.72
N ALA A 172 0.10 -17.38 10.66
CA ALA A 172 0.69 -16.04 10.65
C ALA A 172 -0.37 -14.97 10.95
N ARG A 173 -1.57 -15.12 10.39
CA ARG A 173 -2.70 -14.23 10.70
C ARG A 173 -3.06 -14.23 12.19
N ARG A 174 -3.13 -15.38 12.83
CA ARG A 174 -3.44 -15.47 14.27
C ARG A 174 -2.39 -14.77 15.12
N GLU A 175 -1.12 -14.97 14.81
CA GLU A 175 0.00 -14.35 15.52
C GLU A 175 -0.03 -12.83 15.35
N ALA A 176 -0.23 -12.34 14.12
CA ALA A 176 -0.37 -10.91 13.82
C ALA A 176 -1.54 -10.29 14.60
N LEU A 177 -2.72 -10.90 14.54
CA LEU A 177 -3.89 -10.41 15.27
C LEU A 177 -3.70 -10.41 16.79
N ALA A 178 -2.91 -11.32 17.33
CA ALA A 178 -2.56 -11.35 18.76
C ALA A 178 -1.64 -10.16 19.11
N SER A 179 -0.69 -9.81 18.24
CA SER A 179 0.23 -8.67 18.44
C SER A 179 -0.45 -7.31 18.30
N LEU A 180 -1.45 -7.22 17.41
CA LEU A 180 -2.22 -5.98 17.14
C LEU A 180 -3.28 -5.67 18.20
N ARG A 181 -3.55 -6.60 19.14
CA ARG A 181 -4.51 -6.34 20.23
C ARG A 181 -3.93 -5.32 21.19
N PRO A 182 -4.73 -4.32 21.63
CA PRO A 182 -4.32 -3.41 22.70
C PRO A 182 -3.95 -4.20 23.93
N ARG A 183 -2.75 -4.02 24.47
CA ARG A 183 -2.38 -4.58 25.77
C ARG A 183 -3.15 -3.80 26.83
N ILE A 184 -4.15 -4.42 27.44
CA ILE A 184 -4.81 -3.86 28.61
C ILE A 184 -3.79 -3.96 29.75
N VAL A 185 -3.16 -2.85 30.08
CA VAL A 185 -2.39 -2.73 31.34
C VAL A 185 -3.41 -2.53 32.45
N ILE A 186 -3.70 -3.64 33.16
CA ILE A 186 -4.47 -3.55 34.41
C ILE A 186 -3.48 -3.04 35.44
N GLY A 187 -3.58 -1.76 35.78
CA GLY A 187 -2.84 -1.13 36.90
C GLY A 187 -3.41 -1.53 38.23
#